data_1824df9312c5bd8e9657c38b9eac5433
#
_entry.id   1824df9312c5bd8e9657c38b9eac5433
#
_cell.length_a   1.000
_cell.length_b   1.000
_cell.length_c   1.000
_cell.angle_alpha   90.00
_cell.angle_beta   90.00
_cell.angle_gamma   90.00
#
_symmetry.space_group_name_H-M   'P 1'
#
loop_
_entity.id
_entity.type
_entity.pdbx_description
1 polymer ?
#
loop_
_entity_poly.entity_id
_entity_poly.type
_entity_poly.pdbx_seq_one_letter_code
_entity_poly.pdbx_strand_id
1 'polypeptide(L)'
;PIPLLEERSKMHGFELQLLPVTAPGVEQKATWLQVRQSKPDYVLLWGWGVMNSTALKEAQATGYPRDKMYGVWWAGAEPDVRDVGMGAKGYHALALNGSGTDQKVIQDIMKYVHDKGQGTGPKDEVGSVLYTRGVIIQMLSVEAVRRAQERFGKGKRMTGEQVRWGMENLNLTQAKLDALGFKGVMRPISTSCADHMGGTAARIETWDGKKWTITSDYFEADEQIIKPMVKAAADKYLADKKLTRRTAEDCQK
;
A
#
# COMPACT_ATOMS: atom_id res chain seq x y z
N PRO A 1 -6.78 9.07 8.52
CA PRO A 1 -7.99 8.89 7.67
C PRO A 1 -9.28 9.39 8.33
N ILE A 2 -9.37 9.36 9.67
CA ILE A 2 -10.60 9.70 10.39
C ILE A 2 -11.16 11.08 9.98
N PRO A 3 -10.41 12.20 10.03
CA PRO A 3 -10.96 13.49 9.65
C PRO A 3 -11.50 13.54 8.22
N LEU A 4 -10.84 12.82 7.29
CA LEU A 4 -11.32 12.70 5.91
C LEU A 4 -12.63 11.91 5.83
N LEU A 5 -12.75 10.81 6.55
CA LEU A 5 -13.97 9.99 6.58
C LEU A 5 -15.14 10.75 7.21
N GLU A 6 -14.89 11.54 8.26
CA GLU A 6 -15.90 12.42 8.90
C GLU A 6 -16.39 13.50 7.94
N GLU A 7 -15.49 14.08 7.14
CA GLU A 7 -15.86 15.06 6.13
C GLU A 7 -16.66 14.43 4.99
N ARG A 8 -16.23 13.27 4.49
CA ARG A 8 -16.95 12.50 3.46
C ARG A 8 -18.33 12.04 3.94
N SER A 9 -18.44 11.63 5.21
CA SER A 9 -19.72 11.27 5.82
C SER A 9 -20.73 12.42 5.74
N LYS A 10 -20.32 13.63 6.08
CA LYS A 10 -21.16 14.83 5.98
C LYS A 10 -21.52 15.18 4.51
N MET A 11 -20.55 15.05 3.60
CA MET A 11 -20.76 15.37 2.18
C MET A 11 -21.72 14.40 1.49
N HIS A 12 -21.68 13.11 1.85
CA HIS A 12 -22.43 12.06 1.17
C HIS A 12 -23.60 11.51 1.98
N GLY A 13 -23.79 11.98 3.22
CA GLY A 13 -24.94 11.60 4.05
C GLY A 13 -24.91 10.16 4.58
N PHE A 14 -23.74 9.55 4.74
CA PHE A 14 -23.63 8.25 5.39
C PHE A 14 -23.25 8.40 6.87
N GLU A 15 -23.68 7.48 7.70
CA GLU A 15 -23.31 7.41 9.10
C GLU A 15 -21.91 6.76 9.24
N LEU A 16 -21.03 7.36 10.03
CA LEU A 16 -19.70 6.84 10.33
C LEU A 16 -19.59 6.45 11.81
N GLN A 17 -19.41 5.16 12.06
CA GLN A 17 -19.10 4.63 13.39
C GLN A 17 -17.61 4.29 13.49
N LEU A 18 -16.94 4.82 14.51
CA LEU A 18 -15.52 4.53 14.78
C LEU A 18 -15.41 3.49 15.89
N LEU A 19 -14.75 2.38 15.61
CA LEU A 19 -14.53 1.28 16.55
C LEU A 19 -13.02 1.07 16.74
N PRO A 20 -12.39 1.72 17.73
CA PRO A 20 -10.96 1.61 17.93
C PRO A 20 -10.58 0.22 18.44
N VAL A 21 -9.50 -0.33 17.90
CA VAL A 21 -8.89 -1.59 18.30
C VAL A 21 -7.47 -1.30 18.80
N THR A 22 -7.19 -1.66 20.06
CA THR A 22 -5.88 -1.46 20.66
C THR A 22 -4.86 -2.44 20.10
N ALA A 23 -3.68 -1.96 19.70
CA ALA A 23 -2.59 -2.81 19.25
C ALA A 23 -2.16 -3.79 20.36
N PRO A 24 -1.81 -5.05 20.02
CA PRO A 24 -1.62 -5.63 18.69
C PRO A 24 -2.92 -6.09 17.98
N GLY A 25 -4.09 -5.90 18.61
CA GLY A 25 -5.38 -6.18 17.97
C GLY A 25 -5.80 -7.65 18.00
N VAL A 26 -5.37 -8.40 19.01
CA VAL A 26 -5.79 -9.81 19.22
C VAL A 26 -7.11 -9.93 19.99
N GLU A 27 -7.52 -8.87 20.67
CA GLU A 27 -8.76 -8.83 21.47
C GLU A 27 -9.80 -7.97 20.75
N GLN A 28 -10.60 -8.59 19.87
CA GLN A 28 -11.61 -7.87 19.05
C GLN A 28 -13.05 -8.35 19.26
N LYS A 29 -13.28 -9.34 20.11
CA LYS A 29 -14.60 -9.93 20.31
C LYS A 29 -15.67 -8.88 20.65
N ALA A 30 -15.38 -7.97 21.57
CA ALA A 30 -16.30 -6.90 21.98
C ALA A 30 -16.61 -5.95 20.81
N THR A 31 -15.60 -5.58 20.01
CA THR A 31 -15.76 -4.76 18.81
C THR A 31 -16.69 -5.42 17.80
N TRP A 32 -16.50 -6.71 17.53
CA TRP A 32 -17.34 -7.43 16.56
C TRP A 32 -18.74 -7.74 17.06
N LEU A 33 -18.95 -7.81 18.37
CA LEU A 33 -20.31 -7.80 18.93
C LEU A 33 -21.02 -6.46 18.69
N GLN A 34 -20.31 -5.33 18.78
CA GLN A 34 -20.87 -4.02 18.42
C GLN A 34 -21.20 -3.94 16.92
N VAL A 35 -20.34 -4.43 16.03
CA VAL A 35 -20.61 -4.54 14.58
C VAL A 35 -21.87 -5.37 14.33
N ARG A 36 -22.03 -6.50 15.03
CA ARG A 36 -23.23 -7.34 14.93
C ARG A 36 -24.50 -6.62 15.39
N GLN A 37 -24.40 -5.78 16.42
CA GLN A 37 -25.54 -5.01 16.94
C GLN A 37 -25.91 -3.84 16.02
N SER A 38 -24.93 -3.07 15.57
CA SER A 38 -25.15 -1.88 14.72
C SER A 38 -25.46 -2.25 13.27
N LYS A 39 -25.07 -3.45 12.81
CA LYS A 39 -25.30 -3.96 11.45
C LYS A 39 -24.93 -2.96 10.35
N PRO A 40 -23.71 -2.44 10.33
CA PRO A 40 -23.30 -1.48 9.31
C PRO A 40 -23.38 -2.10 7.92
N ASP A 41 -23.63 -1.28 6.90
CA ASP A 41 -23.64 -1.73 5.50
C ASP A 41 -22.25 -2.16 5.06
N TYR A 42 -21.18 -1.49 5.54
CA TYR A 42 -19.79 -1.79 5.21
C TYR A 42 -18.89 -1.64 6.43
N VAL A 43 -17.80 -2.42 6.45
CA VAL A 43 -16.71 -2.27 7.41
C VAL A 43 -15.42 -1.91 6.66
N LEU A 44 -14.82 -0.77 7.02
CA LEU A 44 -13.49 -0.39 6.58
C LEU A 44 -12.48 -0.86 7.63
N LEU A 45 -11.63 -1.82 7.29
CA LEU A 45 -10.62 -2.37 8.17
C LEU A 45 -9.30 -1.61 8.01
N TRP A 46 -8.98 -0.78 8.99
CA TRP A 46 -7.72 -0.06 9.04
C TRP A 46 -6.77 -0.72 10.02
N GLY A 47 -6.21 -1.85 9.63
CA GLY A 47 -5.38 -2.69 10.48
C GLY A 47 -4.10 -3.18 9.79
N TRP A 48 -3.26 -3.85 10.53
CA TRP A 48 -2.05 -4.51 10.05
C TRP A 48 -1.72 -5.75 10.88
N GLY A 49 -1.02 -6.72 10.26
CA GLY A 49 -0.55 -7.93 10.91
C GLY A 49 -1.70 -8.75 11.52
N VAL A 50 -1.50 -9.28 12.73
CA VAL A 50 -2.46 -10.13 13.44
C VAL A 50 -3.83 -9.48 13.65
N MET A 51 -3.89 -8.16 13.68
CA MET A 51 -5.15 -7.41 13.77
C MET A 51 -6.11 -7.77 12.64
N ASN A 52 -5.60 -7.98 11.42
CA ASN A 52 -6.40 -8.29 10.24
C ASN A 52 -6.97 -9.70 10.28
N SER A 53 -6.14 -10.71 10.53
CA SER A 53 -6.61 -12.10 10.64
C SER A 53 -7.59 -12.30 11.81
N THR A 54 -7.37 -11.60 12.93
CA THR A 54 -8.29 -11.59 14.06
C THR A 54 -9.63 -10.97 13.67
N ALA A 55 -9.63 -9.80 13.00
CA ALA A 55 -10.84 -9.15 12.52
C ALA A 55 -11.67 -10.07 11.62
N LEU A 56 -11.03 -10.78 10.68
CA LEU A 56 -11.69 -11.70 9.77
C LEU A 56 -12.27 -12.94 10.49
N LYS A 57 -11.54 -13.47 11.49
CA LYS A 57 -12.03 -14.58 12.34
C LYS A 57 -13.26 -14.17 13.16
N GLU A 58 -13.22 -13.00 13.79
CA GLU A 58 -14.34 -12.48 14.57
C GLU A 58 -15.53 -12.10 13.69
N ALA A 59 -15.28 -11.55 12.50
CA ALA A 59 -16.32 -11.30 11.50
C ALA A 59 -17.02 -12.61 11.09
N GLN A 60 -16.26 -13.70 10.91
CA GLN A 60 -16.83 -15.02 10.64
C GLN A 60 -17.66 -15.52 11.82
N ALA A 61 -17.16 -15.42 13.03
CA ALA A 61 -17.84 -15.86 14.25
C ALA A 61 -19.16 -15.10 14.51
N THR A 62 -19.21 -13.83 14.14
CA THR A 62 -20.42 -12.99 14.28
C THR A 62 -21.36 -13.04 13.08
N GLY A 63 -20.98 -13.74 12.01
CA GLY A 63 -21.77 -13.88 10.78
C GLY A 63 -21.80 -12.63 9.90
N TYR A 64 -20.85 -11.68 10.07
CA TYR A 64 -20.79 -10.49 9.23
C TYR A 64 -20.29 -10.86 7.82
N PRO A 65 -20.93 -10.38 6.71
CA PRO A 65 -20.57 -10.75 5.34
C PRO A 65 -19.16 -10.24 4.94
N ARG A 66 -18.34 -11.11 4.32
CA ARG A 66 -16.97 -10.74 3.90
C ARG A 66 -16.96 -9.78 2.73
N ASP A 67 -17.93 -9.89 1.82
CA ASP A 67 -18.13 -9.01 0.66
C ASP A 67 -18.54 -7.57 1.02
N LYS A 68 -18.80 -7.31 2.30
CA LYS A 68 -19.01 -5.97 2.85
C LYS A 68 -17.80 -5.43 3.64
N MET A 69 -16.66 -6.12 3.60
CA MET A 69 -15.45 -5.74 4.29
C MET A 69 -14.38 -5.28 3.32
N TYR A 70 -13.82 -4.10 3.58
CA TYR A 70 -12.77 -3.50 2.77
C TYR A 70 -11.57 -3.14 3.63
N GLY A 71 -10.44 -3.80 3.40
CA GLY A 71 -9.17 -3.48 4.07
C GLY A 71 -8.39 -2.41 3.34
N VAL A 72 -7.61 -1.64 4.09
CA VAL A 72 -6.55 -0.83 3.49
C VAL A 72 -5.45 -1.74 2.93
N TRP A 73 -4.49 -1.19 2.17
CA TRP A 73 -3.42 -2.00 1.57
C TRP A 73 -2.53 -2.77 2.59
N TRP A 74 -2.56 -2.42 3.89
CA TRP A 74 -1.92 -3.17 4.98
C TRP A 74 -2.72 -4.38 5.43
N ALA A 75 -3.95 -4.51 4.95
CA ALA A 75 -4.86 -5.59 5.28
C ALA A 75 -5.24 -6.42 4.03
N GLY A 76 -4.42 -6.39 2.99
CA GLY A 76 -4.61 -7.09 1.72
C GLY A 76 -3.38 -7.92 1.35
N ALA A 77 -3.03 -8.90 2.17
CA ALA A 77 -1.95 -9.81 1.88
C ALA A 77 -2.30 -11.25 2.33
N GLU A 78 -1.58 -12.22 1.81
CA GLU A 78 -1.82 -13.64 2.10
C GLU A 78 -1.81 -13.98 3.60
N PRO A 79 -0.90 -13.44 4.45
CA PRO A 79 -0.92 -13.68 5.89
C PRO A 79 -2.20 -13.22 6.60
N ASP A 80 -2.89 -12.20 6.06
CA ASP A 80 -4.12 -11.69 6.66
C ASP A 80 -5.29 -12.67 6.54
N VAL A 81 -5.32 -13.47 5.48
CA VAL A 81 -6.45 -14.33 5.08
C VAL A 81 -6.15 -15.82 5.17
N ARG A 82 -4.87 -16.24 5.12
CA ARG A 82 -4.45 -17.65 5.05
C ARG A 82 -5.01 -18.49 6.19
N ASP A 83 -4.89 -18.00 7.42
CA ASP A 83 -5.34 -18.71 8.62
C ASP A 83 -6.88 -18.73 8.80
N VAL A 84 -7.57 -17.89 8.05
CA VAL A 84 -9.04 -17.83 8.04
C VAL A 84 -9.60 -18.73 6.93
N GLY A 85 -8.81 -19.00 5.90
CA GLY A 85 -9.14 -19.88 4.80
C GLY A 85 -10.42 -19.44 4.07
N MET A 86 -11.34 -20.36 3.87
CA MET A 86 -12.61 -20.09 3.20
C MET A 86 -13.51 -19.11 3.97
N GLY A 87 -13.27 -18.91 5.26
CA GLY A 87 -13.97 -17.89 6.05
C GLY A 87 -13.67 -16.45 5.64
N ALA A 88 -12.55 -16.23 4.94
CA ALA A 88 -12.19 -14.91 4.39
C ALA A 88 -12.67 -14.71 2.93
N LYS A 89 -13.25 -15.72 2.28
CA LYS A 89 -13.70 -15.59 0.88
C LYS A 89 -14.69 -14.45 0.71
N GLY A 90 -14.42 -13.62 -0.31
CA GLY A 90 -15.21 -12.42 -0.61
C GLY A 90 -14.67 -11.14 0.04
N TYR A 91 -13.71 -11.23 0.97
CA TYR A 91 -13.06 -10.07 1.56
C TYR A 91 -12.31 -9.24 0.52
N HIS A 92 -12.46 -7.92 0.59
CA HIS A 92 -11.85 -6.96 -0.32
C HIS A 92 -10.73 -6.20 0.36
N ALA A 93 -9.70 -5.81 -0.41
CA ALA A 93 -8.66 -4.89 0.07
C ALA A 93 -8.20 -3.93 -1.03
N LEU A 94 -7.55 -2.84 -0.63
CA LEU A 94 -6.88 -1.93 -1.55
C LEU A 94 -5.58 -2.55 -2.06
N ALA A 95 -5.41 -2.62 -3.37
CA ALA A 95 -4.20 -3.06 -4.04
C ALA A 95 -3.48 -1.87 -4.69
N LEU A 96 -2.22 -1.66 -4.30
CA LEU A 96 -1.32 -0.69 -4.92
C LEU A 96 -0.38 -1.36 -5.94
N ASN A 97 -0.21 -2.67 -5.85
CA ASN A 97 0.62 -3.48 -6.73
C ASN A 97 -0.11 -4.76 -7.17
N GLY A 98 0.31 -5.30 -8.30
CA GLY A 98 -0.08 -6.65 -8.69
C GLY A 98 0.67 -7.71 -7.87
N SER A 99 0.11 -8.92 -7.82
CA SER A 99 0.72 -10.10 -7.23
C SER A 99 0.55 -11.30 -8.17
N GLY A 100 1.19 -12.41 -7.85
CA GLY A 100 1.19 -13.61 -8.66
C GLY A 100 2.56 -13.90 -9.31
N THR A 101 2.65 -15.03 -9.99
CA THR A 101 3.91 -15.54 -10.56
C THR A 101 4.02 -15.36 -12.06
N ASP A 102 3.05 -14.73 -12.69
CA ASP A 102 2.98 -14.52 -14.15
C ASP A 102 3.70 -13.25 -14.63
N GLN A 103 4.05 -12.33 -13.70
CA GLN A 103 4.79 -11.12 -14.05
C GLN A 103 6.24 -11.45 -14.40
N LYS A 104 6.76 -10.76 -15.45
CA LYS A 104 8.11 -11.00 -15.99
C LYS A 104 9.18 -10.91 -14.91
N VAL A 105 9.16 -9.88 -14.06
CA VAL A 105 10.17 -9.72 -12.99
C VAL A 105 10.15 -10.88 -12.00
N ILE A 106 8.97 -11.40 -11.66
CA ILE A 106 8.83 -12.54 -10.74
C ILE A 106 9.34 -13.82 -11.40
N GLN A 107 9.03 -14.04 -12.68
CA GLN A 107 9.58 -15.17 -13.45
C GLN A 107 11.10 -15.11 -13.56
N ASP A 108 11.66 -13.92 -13.75
CA ASP A 108 13.11 -13.73 -13.79
C ASP A 108 13.76 -14.03 -12.43
N ILE A 109 13.15 -13.61 -11.32
CA ILE A 109 13.61 -13.95 -9.97
C ILE A 109 13.56 -15.46 -9.74
N MET A 110 12.48 -16.14 -10.15
CA MET A 110 12.41 -17.59 -10.08
C MET A 110 13.55 -18.24 -10.85
N LYS A 111 13.71 -17.89 -12.11
CA LYS A 111 14.68 -18.48 -13.04
C LYS A 111 16.13 -18.20 -12.66
N TYR A 112 16.44 -16.95 -12.31
CA TYR A 112 17.83 -16.52 -12.16
C TYR A 112 18.32 -16.50 -10.70
N VAL A 113 17.43 -16.61 -9.73
CA VAL A 113 17.77 -16.62 -8.30
C VAL A 113 17.39 -17.96 -7.66
N HIS A 114 16.10 -18.30 -7.60
CA HIS A 114 15.64 -19.50 -6.89
C HIS A 114 16.10 -20.81 -7.57
N ASP A 115 15.94 -20.93 -8.89
CA ASP A 115 16.36 -22.12 -9.63
C ASP A 115 17.89 -22.30 -9.68
N LYS A 116 18.64 -21.28 -9.28
CA LYS A 116 20.11 -21.34 -9.09
C LYS A 116 20.53 -21.59 -7.64
N GLY A 117 19.56 -21.83 -6.74
CA GLY A 117 19.85 -22.05 -5.33
C GLY A 117 20.36 -20.83 -4.57
N GLN A 118 20.16 -19.62 -5.11
CA GLN A 118 20.61 -18.35 -4.52
C GLN A 118 19.51 -17.64 -3.71
N GLY A 119 18.27 -18.15 -3.74
CA GLY A 119 17.17 -17.64 -2.93
C GLY A 119 17.22 -18.23 -1.51
N THR A 120 17.02 -17.39 -0.50
CA THR A 120 17.06 -17.81 0.92
C THR A 120 15.66 -17.89 1.56
N GLY A 121 14.65 -17.29 0.97
CA GLY A 121 13.26 -17.33 1.46
C GLY A 121 12.46 -18.50 0.91
N PRO A 122 11.26 -18.75 1.45
CA PRO A 122 10.35 -19.78 0.95
C PRO A 122 9.97 -19.50 -0.51
N LYS A 123 10.14 -20.51 -1.36
CA LYS A 123 9.90 -20.39 -2.82
C LYS A 123 8.42 -20.17 -3.14
N ASP A 124 7.53 -20.70 -2.34
CA ASP A 124 6.06 -20.56 -2.46
C ASP A 124 5.53 -19.18 -2.08
N GLU A 125 6.33 -18.35 -1.40
CA GLU A 125 6.01 -16.95 -1.14
C GLU A 125 6.42 -16.02 -2.29
N VAL A 126 7.20 -16.48 -3.26
CA VAL A 126 7.63 -15.66 -4.40
C VAL A 126 6.43 -15.29 -5.27
N GLY A 127 6.21 -13.99 -5.45
CA GLY A 127 5.04 -13.46 -6.15
C GLY A 127 3.84 -13.16 -5.24
N SER A 128 3.90 -13.47 -3.94
CA SER A 128 2.89 -12.98 -2.99
C SER A 128 2.82 -11.45 -2.96
N VAL A 129 1.74 -10.88 -2.42
CA VAL A 129 1.54 -9.42 -2.34
C VAL A 129 2.72 -8.75 -1.65
N LEU A 130 3.14 -9.25 -0.47
CA LEU A 130 4.23 -8.66 0.30
C LEU A 130 5.60 -8.85 -0.36
N TYR A 131 5.85 -10.03 -0.95
CA TYR A 131 7.07 -10.28 -1.71
C TYR A 131 7.21 -9.31 -2.88
N THR A 132 6.17 -9.17 -3.69
CA THR A 132 6.15 -8.27 -4.84
C THR A 132 6.33 -6.80 -4.42
N ARG A 133 5.73 -6.40 -3.29
CA ARG A 133 5.94 -5.08 -2.68
C ARG A 133 7.41 -4.85 -2.32
N GLY A 134 8.07 -5.86 -1.73
CA GLY A 134 9.52 -5.84 -1.46
C GLY A 134 10.35 -5.65 -2.72
N VAL A 135 10.02 -6.36 -3.80
CA VAL A 135 10.68 -6.23 -5.11
C VAL A 135 10.52 -4.82 -5.68
N ILE A 136 9.33 -4.23 -5.59
CA ILE A 136 9.07 -2.84 -6.01
C ILE A 136 9.95 -1.86 -5.21
N ILE A 137 9.99 -1.99 -3.89
CA ILE A 137 10.78 -1.12 -3.02
C ILE A 137 12.27 -1.17 -3.40
N GLN A 138 12.80 -2.35 -3.66
CA GLN A 138 14.19 -2.50 -4.09
C GLN A 138 14.42 -1.90 -5.49
N MET A 139 13.52 -2.10 -6.43
CA MET A 139 13.60 -1.48 -7.75
C MET A 139 13.61 0.05 -7.65
N LEU A 140 12.71 0.64 -6.85
CA LEU A 140 12.67 2.09 -6.63
C LEU A 140 13.97 2.61 -6.01
N SER A 141 14.54 1.88 -5.07
CA SER A 141 15.81 2.22 -4.43
C SER A 141 16.97 2.21 -5.44
N VAL A 142 17.03 1.20 -6.30
CA VAL A 142 18.05 1.10 -7.37
C VAL A 142 17.88 2.23 -8.39
N GLU A 143 16.64 2.52 -8.80
CA GLU A 143 16.36 3.61 -9.75
C GLU A 143 16.69 5.00 -9.16
N ALA A 144 16.49 5.20 -7.86
CA ALA A 144 16.90 6.42 -7.19
C ALA A 144 18.43 6.61 -7.20
N VAL A 145 19.19 5.54 -6.91
CA VAL A 145 20.65 5.57 -7.01
C VAL A 145 21.10 5.81 -8.46
N ARG A 146 20.47 5.15 -9.43
CA ARG A 146 20.76 5.35 -10.86
C ARG A 146 20.52 6.80 -11.26
N ARG A 147 19.38 7.37 -10.85
CA ARG A 147 19.04 8.77 -11.11
C ARG A 147 20.03 9.73 -10.49
N ALA A 148 20.46 9.47 -9.25
CA ALA A 148 21.51 10.23 -8.60
C ALA A 148 22.85 10.13 -9.34
N GLN A 149 23.24 8.95 -9.78
CA GLN A 149 24.48 8.76 -10.55
C GLN A 149 24.46 9.44 -11.92
N GLU A 150 23.32 9.50 -12.59
CA GLU A 150 23.16 10.26 -13.84
C GLU A 150 23.51 11.74 -13.65
N ARG A 151 23.16 12.32 -12.49
CA ARG A 151 23.44 13.72 -12.18
C ARG A 151 24.81 13.96 -11.58
N PHE A 152 25.19 13.17 -10.56
CA PHE A 152 26.36 13.45 -9.72
C PHE A 152 27.60 12.66 -10.11
N GLY A 153 27.52 11.76 -11.06
CA GLY A 153 28.61 10.98 -11.61
C GLY A 153 28.36 9.50 -11.67
N LYS A 154 28.29 8.97 -12.89
CA LYS A 154 28.04 7.56 -13.18
C LYS A 154 29.14 6.67 -12.56
N GLY A 155 28.73 5.59 -11.92
CA GLY A 155 29.62 4.61 -11.27
C GLY A 155 30.20 5.09 -9.93
N LYS A 156 29.92 6.30 -9.47
CA LYS A 156 30.38 6.80 -8.17
C LYS A 156 29.46 6.30 -7.04
N ARG A 157 30.06 6.18 -5.85
CA ARG A 157 29.29 6.01 -4.61
C ARG A 157 28.50 7.30 -4.33
N MET A 158 27.22 7.16 -4.00
CA MET A 158 26.33 8.30 -3.68
C MET A 158 26.26 8.53 -2.18
N THR A 159 26.16 9.81 -1.77
CA THR A 159 25.81 10.17 -0.39
C THR A 159 24.31 10.01 -0.15
N GLY A 160 23.88 10.06 1.11
CA GLY A 160 22.44 10.02 1.47
C GLY A 160 21.64 11.15 0.83
N GLU A 161 22.19 12.37 0.79
CA GLU A 161 21.57 13.55 0.16
C GLU A 161 21.39 13.34 -1.35
N GLN A 162 22.39 12.77 -2.01
CA GLN A 162 22.34 12.48 -3.44
C GLN A 162 21.29 11.38 -3.75
N VAL A 163 21.21 10.35 -2.91
CA VAL A 163 20.16 9.31 -3.04
C VAL A 163 18.78 9.91 -2.78
N ARG A 164 18.64 10.77 -1.75
CA ARG A 164 17.39 11.52 -1.51
C ARG A 164 16.98 12.32 -2.74
N TRP A 165 17.93 13.05 -3.34
CA TRP A 165 17.65 13.76 -4.59
C TRP A 165 17.16 12.80 -5.68
N GLY A 166 17.79 11.63 -5.80
CA GLY A 166 17.37 10.59 -6.75
C GLY A 166 15.93 10.10 -6.50
N MET A 167 15.56 9.87 -5.23
CA MET A 167 14.20 9.52 -4.83
C MET A 167 13.19 10.63 -5.14
N GLU A 168 13.55 11.89 -4.94
CA GLU A 168 12.70 13.06 -5.21
C GLU A 168 12.62 13.41 -6.71
N ASN A 169 13.32 12.67 -7.57
CA ASN A 169 13.35 12.91 -9.02
C ASN A 169 13.13 11.61 -9.81
N LEU A 170 12.42 10.65 -9.23
CA LEU A 170 11.98 9.46 -9.96
C LEU A 170 10.97 9.86 -11.02
N ASN A 171 11.12 9.27 -12.20
CA ASN A 171 10.14 9.32 -13.28
C ASN A 171 10.14 7.96 -13.98
N LEU A 172 9.25 7.09 -13.49
CA LEU A 172 9.08 5.73 -14.01
C LEU A 172 7.86 5.71 -14.93
N THR A 173 8.11 5.91 -16.21
CA THR A 173 7.09 5.80 -17.25
C THR A 173 6.67 4.35 -17.47
N GLN A 174 5.52 4.12 -18.11
CA GLN A 174 5.08 2.77 -18.46
C GLN A 174 6.12 2.03 -19.30
N ALA A 175 6.70 2.67 -20.30
CA ALA A 175 7.74 2.07 -21.14
C ALA A 175 8.97 1.63 -20.33
N LYS A 176 9.36 2.42 -19.31
CA LYS A 176 10.47 2.06 -18.43
C LYS A 176 10.12 0.89 -17.52
N LEU A 177 8.91 0.86 -16.97
CA LEU A 177 8.42 -0.27 -16.16
C LEU A 177 8.35 -1.55 -16.98
N ASP A 178 7.86 -1.47 -18.22
CA ASP A 178 7.79 -2.62 -19.13
C ASP A 178 9.18 -3.17 -19.45
N ALA A 179 10.16 -2.28 -19.71
CA ALA A 179 11.55 -2.65 -19.97
C ALA A 179 12.22 -3.31 -18.76
N LEU A 180 11.83 -2.93 -17.53
CA LEU A 180 12.30 -3.51 -16.27
C LEU A 180 11.55 -4.80 -15.88
N GLY A 181 10.54 -5.22 -16.65
CA GLY A 181 9.73 -6.40 -16.36
C GLY A 181 8.59 -6.17 -15.35
N PHE A 182 8.26 -4.92 -15.06
CA PHE A 182 7.23 -4.53 -14.08
C PHE A 182 5.87 -4.24 -14.70
N LYS A 183 5.63 -4.66 -15.95
CA LYS A 183 4.31 -4.56 -16.59
C LYS A 183 3.25 -5.28 -15.74
N GLY A 184 2.17 -4.58 -15.39
CA GLY A 184 1.08 -5.12 -14.56
C GLY A 184 1.39 -5.20 -13.05
N VAL A 185 2.65 -4.98 -12.64
CA VAL A 185 3.08 -5.01 -11.24
C VAL A 185 2.76 -3.71 -10.53
N MET A 186 3.06 -2.57 -11.16
CA MET A 186 2.77 -1.24 -10.62
C MET A 186 2.45 -0.26 -11.74
N ARG A 187 1.85 0.86 -11.38
CA ARG A 187 1.62 2.00 -12.28
C ARG A 187 2.87 2.88 -12.42
N PRO A 188 2.95 3.67 -13.51
CA PRO A 188 3.90 4.77 -13.59
C PRO A 188 3.83 5.67 -12.37
N ILE A 189 4.98 6.12 -11.90
CA ILE A 189 5.10 7.07 -10.80
C ILE A 189 6.06 8.20 -11.16
N SER A 190 5.81 9.36 -10.59
CA SER A 190 6.71 10.51 -10.64
C SER A 190 6.74 11.16 -9.27
N THR A 191 7.93 11.39 -8.75
CA THR A 191 8.14 12.05 -7.46
C THR A 191 8.81 13.41 -7.65
N SER A 192 8.62 14.28 -6.68
CA SER A 192 9.31 15.56 -6.62
C SER A 192 9.67 15.90 -5.17
N CYS A 193 10.48 16.91 -4.97
CA CYS A 193 10.78 17.45 -3.64
C CYS A 193 9.53 17.96 -2.89
N ALA A 194 8.51 18.38 -3.62
CA ALA A 194 7.25 18.86 -3.05
C ALA A 194 6.21 17.73 -2.88
N ASP A 195 6.33 16.67 -3.64
CA ASP A 195 5.40 15.54 -3.63
C ASP A 195 6.15 14.20 -3.71
N HIS A 196 6.21 13.51 -2.59
CA HIS A 196 6.85 12.20 -2.46
C HIS A 196 5.88 11.02 -2.68
N MET A 197 4.58 11.28 -2.93
CA MET A 197 3.57 10.21 -3.03
C MET A 197 3.74 9.37 -4.30
N GLY A 198 4.20 9.99 -5.39
CA GLY A 198 4.42 9.32 -6.67
C GLY A 198 3.14 8.99 -7.45
N GLY A 199 1.98 8.97 -6.80
CA GLY A 199 0.66 8.74 -7.37
C GLY A 199 -0.38 8.44 -6.28
N THR A 200 -1.67 8.53 -6.62
CA THR A 200 -2.80 8.40 -5.70
C THR A 200 -3.77 7.28 -6.07
N ALA A 201 -3.46 6.53 -7.13
CA ALA A 201 -4.33 5.50 -7.64
C ALA A 201 -4.23 4.19 -6.86
N ALA A 202 -5.38 3.59 -6.64
CA ALA A 202 -5.53 2.24 -6.09
C ALA A 202 -6.59 1.47 -6.88
N ARG A 203 -6.67 0.17 -6.65
CA ARG A 203 -7.74 -0.70 -7.15
C ARG A 203 -8.16 -1.67 -6.06
N ILE A 204 -9.25 -2.38 -6.26
CA ILE A 204 -9.72 -3.39 -5.32
C ILE A 204 -9.22 -4.76 -5.76
N GLU A 205 -8.73 -5.52 -4.80
CA GLU A 205 -8.53 -6.95 -4.91
C GLU A 205 -9.48 -7.69 -3.98
N THR A 206 -9.86 -8.90 -4.36
CA THR A 206 -10.80 -9.75 -3.61
C THR A 206 -10.17 -11.12 -3.38
N TRP A 207 -10.28 -11.61 -2.17
CA TRP A 207 -9.85 -12.96 -1.81
C TRP A 207 -10.87 -14.00 -2.26
N ASP A 208 -10.49 -14.91 -3.15
CA ASP A 208 -11.37 -15.96 -3.67
C ASP A 208 -11.43 -17.23 -2.79
N GLY A 209 -10.63 -17.24 -1.71
CA GLY A 209 -10.42 -18.37 -0.81
C GLY A 209 -9.07 -19.07 -1.02
N LYS A 210 -8.33 -18.71 -2.08
CA LYS A 210 -7.02 -19.29 -2.43
C LYS A 210 -5.99 -18.23 -2.83
N LYS A 211 -6.41 -17.20 -3.55
CA LYS A 211 -5.55 -16.13 -4.05
C LYS A 211 -6.27 -14.79 -4.10
N TRP A 212 -5.53 -13.72 -4.11
CA TRP A 212 -6.01 -12.40 -4.42
C TRP A 212 -6.26 -12.25 -5.93
N THR A 213 -7.37 -11.63 -6.29
CA THR A 213 -7.75 -11.34 -7.67
C THR A 213 -8.18 -9.88 -7.77
N ILE A 214 -7.63 -9.14 -8.72
CA ILE A 214 -8.05 -7.75 -8.98
C ILE A 214 -9.48 -7.75 -9.52
N THR A 215 -10.35 -6.98 -8.89
CA THR A 215 -11.80 -6.93 -9.19
C THR A 215 -12.31 -5.54 -9.55
N SER A 216 -11.44 -4.52 -9.59
CA SER A 216 -11.79 -3.20 -10.10
C SER A 216 -10.75 -2.63 -11.04
N ASP A 217 -11.14 -1.64 -11.83
CA ASP A 217 -10.21 -0.71 -12.45
C ASP A 217 -9.54 0.18 -11.40
N TYR A 218 -8.53 0.94 -11.81
CA TYR A 218 -7.91 1.95 -10.96
C TYR A 218 -8.85 3.13 -10.72
N PHE A 219 -8.86 3.61 -9.50
CA PHE A 219 -9.50 4.86 -9.10
C PHE A 219 -8.49 5.73 -8.38
N GLU A 220 -8.64 7.04 -8.52
CA GLU A 220 -7.77 8.03 -7.91
C GLU A 220 -8.36 8.51 -6.58
N ALA A 221 -7.48 8.92 -5.68
CA ALA A 221 -7.90 9.62 -4.48
C ALA A 221 -8.44 11.02 -4.83
N ASP A 222 -9.37 11.53 -4.02
CA ASP A 222 -9.89 12.88 -4.17
C ASP A 222 -8.84 13.91 -3.70
N GLU A 223 -7.98 14.31 -4.63
CA GLU A 223 -6.88 15.23 -4.36
C GLU A 223 -7.36 16.63 -3.96
N GLN A 224 -8.55 17.04 -4.39
CA GLN A 224 -9.10 18.36 -4.04
C GLN A 224 -9.39 18.47 -2.55
N ILE A 225 -9.75 17.36 -1.90
CA ILE A 225 -9.96 17.30 -0.46
C ILE A 225 -8.67 16.97 0.28
N ILE A 226 -7.90 15.98 -0.22
CA ILE A 226 -6.72 15.47 0.49
C ILE A 226 -5.57 16.46 0.52
N LYS A 227 -5.25 17.12 -0.61
CA LYS A 227 -4.11 18.05 -0.69
C LYS A 227 -4.19 19.23 0.28
N PRO A 228 -5.32 19.93 0.45
CA PRO A 228 -5.46 20.97 1.47
C PRO A 228 -5.27 20.44 2.89
N MET A 229 -5.79 19.26 3.23
CA MET A 229 -5.63 18.65 4.54
C MET A 229 -4.16 18.29 4.83
N VAL A 230 -3.47 17.70 3.85
CA VAL A 230 -2.03 17.39 3.95
C VAL A 230 -1.21 18.65 4.12
N LYS A 231 -1.52 19.72 3.34
CA LYS A 231 -0.84 21.00 3.46
C LYS A 231 -1.03 21.63 4.85
N ALA A 232 -2.26 21.66 5.36
CA ALA A 232 -2.55 22.19 6.69
C ALA A 232 -1.82 21.42 7.80
N ALA A 233 -1.79 20.08 7.72
CA ALA A 233 -1.07 19.25 8.66
C ALA A 233 0.46 19.49 8.60
N ALA A 234 1.01 19.64 7.41
CA ALA A 234 2.43 19.96 7.21
C ALA A 234 2.79 21.35 7.74
N ASP A 235 1.98 22.36 7.46
CA ASP A 235 2.20 23.74 7.94
C ASP A 235 2.15 23.79 9.47
N LYS A 236 1.18 23.10 10.08
CA LYS A 236 1.10 22.97 11.55
C LYS A 236 2.35 22.29 12.11
N TYR A 237 2.80 21.19 11.53
CA TYR A 237 3.99 20.47 11.97
C TYR A 237 5.24 21.36 11.89
N LEU A 238 5.42 22.08 10.79
CA LEU A 238 6.54 23.02 10.63
C LEU A 238 6.54 24.10 11.72
N ALA A 239 5.37 24.69 12.00
CA ALA A 239 5.22 25.69 13.05
C ALA A 239 5.52 25.12 14.45
N ASP A 240 4.92 23.96 14.79
CA ASP A 240 5.12 23.30 16.09
C ASP A 240 6.59 22.91 16.34
N LYS A 241 7.30 22.53 15.28
CA LYS A 241 8.72 22.11 15.35
C LYS A 241 9.71 23.23 15.04
N LYS A 242 9.23 24.44 14.73
CA LYS A 242 10.06 25.60 14.33
C LYS A 242 10.97 25.25 13.13
N LEU A 243 10.44 24.50 12.18
CA LEU A 243 11.16 24.12 10.97
C LEU A 243 10.78 25.03 9.82
N THR A 244 11.71 25.23 8.90
CA THR A 244 11.50 25.97 7.66
C THR A 244 11.20 25.00 6.51
N ARG A 245 10.23 25.33 5.68
CA ARG A 245 9.95 24.56 4.45
C ARG A 245 11.15 24.68 3.52
N ARG A 246 11.52 23.57 2.89
CA ARG A 246 12.59 23.56 1.88
C ARG A 246 12.19 24.46 0.71
N THR A 247 13.14 25.26 0.24
CA THR A 247 13.01 26.10 -0.96
C THR A 247 13.25 25.29 -2.23
N ALA A 248 12.93 25.86 -3.39
CA ALA A 248 13.26 25.25 -4.67
C ALA A 248 14.77 25.02 -4.83
N GLU A 249 15.62 25.91 -4.26
CA GLU A 249 17.07 25.76 -4.26
C GLU A 249 17.51 24.59 -3.38
N ASP A 250 16.92 24.41 -2.19
CA ASP A 250 17.21 23.28 -1.30
C ASP A 250 16.83 21.94 -1.94
N CYS A 251 15.83 21.93 -2.81
CA CYS A 251 15.40 20.77 -3.57
C CYS A 251 16.39 20.37 -4.67
N GLN A 252 17.31 21.27 -5.04
CA GLN A 252 18.33 21.00 -6.05
C GLN A 252 19.65 20.46 -5.45
N LYS A 253 19.82 20.57 -4.15
CA LYS A 253 20.98 20.03 -3.42
C LYS A 253 20.79 18.55 -3.16
#